data_694f3f197fbb6d050268e43f41808ab6
#
_entry.id   694f3f197fbb6d050268e43f41808ab6
#
_cell.length_a   1.000
_cell.length_b   1.000
_cell.length_c   1.000
_cell.angle_alpha   90.00
_cell.angle_beta   90.00
_cell.angle_gamma   90.00
#
_symmetry.space_group_name_H-M   'P 1'
#
loop_
_entity.id
_entity.type
_entity.pdbx_description
1 polymer ?
#
loop_
_entity_poly.entity_id
_entity_poly.type
_entity_poly.pdbx_seq_one_letter_code
_entity_poly.pdbx_strand_id
1 'polypeptide(L)'
;GIITEEIMAAAKNDNLMGTFVDINEAAEEVGKICDNYKSVDIDLTILLTHVGFEEDKKLAKLLMPEWGVDLIIGGHSHTLPEKPEEVNNILIVQAGTGTNQIGRFDIVVDADTNSVAEYKWQAVPINEKTCPRDEDLEQIIHHYKDETDRKYNKIVTHFPRALTHPKRNRETELGNLFADLFVKSLGIDLMLVGSGSIRKPALGPV
;
A
#
# COMPACT_ATOMS: atom_id res chain seq x y z
N GLY A 1 -4.50 -5.67 -12.79
CA GLY A 1 -3.98 -4.77 -11.74
C GLY A 1 -2.60 -4.25 -12.13
N ILE A 2 -2.33 -3.02 -11.80
CA ILE A 2 -1.02 -2.40 -12.00
C ILE A 2 -0.10 -2.88 -10.89
N ILE A 3 1.06 -3.44 -11.23
CA ILE A 3 2.11 -3.83 -10.29
C ILE A 3 3.35 -2.94 -10.49
N THR A 4 4.21 -2.86 -9.46
CA THR A 4 5.42 -2.06 -9.53
C THR A 4 6.43 -2.66 -10.53
N GLU A 5 7.25 -1.82 -11.17
CA GLU A 5 8.33 -2.26 -12.06
C GLU A 5 9.31 -3.22 -11.36
N GLU A 6 9.52 -3.06 -10.06
CA GLU A 6 10.34 -3.97 -9.25
C GLU A 6 9.81 -5.40 -9.25
N ILE A 7 8.49 -5.57 -9.19
CA ILE A 7 7.84 -6.90 -9.24
C ILE A 7 7.94 -7.46 -10.65
N MET A 8 7.76 -6.64 -11.68
CA MET A 8 7.94 -7.06 -13.08
C MET A 8 9.38 -7.51 -13.36
N ALA A 9 10.36 -6.78 -12.85
CA ALA A 9 11.77 -7.16 -12.98
C ALA A 9 12.10 -8.47 -12.27
N ALA A 10 11.42 -8.79 -11.17
CA ALA A 10 11.59 -10.04 -10.43
C ALA A 10 10.80 -11.21 -11.03
N ALA A 11 9.73 -10.93 -11.76
CA ALA A 11 8.82 -11.94 -12.33
C ALA A 11 9.23 -12.44 -13.73
N LYS A 12 10.53 -12.46 -14.04
CA LYS A 12 11.07 -13.01 -15.30
C LYS A 12 10.82 -14.52 -15.38
N ASN A 13 9.60 -14.90 -15.68
CA ASN A 13 9.28 -16.31 -15.86
C ASN A 13 8.35 -16.49 -17.06
N ASP A 14 8.72 -17.34 -17.99
CA ASP A 14 8.00 -17.62 -19.23
C ASP A 14 6.60 -18.24 -19.01
N ASN A 15 6.24 -18.54 -17.77
CA ASN A 15 4.98 -19.18 -17.37
C ASN A 15 4.07 -18.29 -16.51
N LEU A 16 4.10 -16.98 -16.69
CA LEU A 16 3.19 -16.08 -15.97
C LEU A 16 1.74 -16.33 -16.38
N MET A 17 0.88 -16.62 -15.40
CA MET A 17 -0.57 -16.75 -15.59
C MET A 17 -1.24 -15.38 -15.63
N GLY A 18 -0.94 -14.55 -16.61
CA GLY A 18 -1.54 -13.23 -16.78
C GLY A 18 -0.71 -12.32 -17.66
N THR A 19 -1.33 -11.28 -18.15
CA THR A 19 -0.67 -10.20 -18.86
C THR A 19 -0.33 -9.11 -17.87
N PHE A 20 0.92 -8.70 -17.81
CA PHE A 20 1.37 -7.54 -17.06
C PHE A 20 1.55 -6.39 -18.02
N VAL A 21 1.08 -5.23 -17.64
CA VAL A 21 1.21 -4.00 -18.41
C VAL A 21 2.16 -3.04 -17.68
N ASP A 22 2.97 -2.33 -18.44
CA ASP A 22 3.78 -1.25 -17.88
C ASP A 22 2.93 0.00 -17.58
N ILE A 23 3.56 1.05 -17.05
CA ILE A 23 2.81 2.24 -16.64
C ILE A 23 2.24 3.02 -17.83
N ASN A 24 2.86 2.94 -19.02
CA ASN A 24 2.36 3.60 -20.23
C ASN A 24 1.11 2.86 -20.73
N GLU A 25 1.20 1.54 -20.83
CA GLU A 25 0.05 0.69 -21.17
C GLU A 25 -1.09 0.87 -20.16
N ALA A 26 -0.76 1.00 -18.86
CA ALA A 26 -1.74 1.26 -17.83
C ALA A 26 -2.46 2.61 -18.03
N ALA A 27 -1.73 3.66 -18.42
CA ALA A 27 -2.31 4.96 -18.74
C ALA A 27 -3.26 4.87 -19.94
N GLU A 28 -2.87 4.13 -21.00
CA GLU A 28 -3.72 3.89 -22.17
C GLU A 28 -5.01 3.13 -21.80
N GLU A 29 -4.92 2.13 -20.93
CA GLU A 29 -6.11 1.40 -20.45
C GLU A 29 -7.05 2.29 -19.64
N VAL A 30 -6.52 3.20 -18.79
CA VAL A 30 -7.31 4.22 -18.11
C VAL A 30 -8.03 5.10 -19.15
N GLY A 31 -7.31 5.56 -20.17
CA GLY A 31 -7.88 6.36 -21.26
C GLY A 31 -9.02 5.66 -21.98
N LYS A 32 -8.86 4.38 -22.32
CA LYS A 32 -9.93 3.57 -22.95
C LYS A 32 -11.17 3.47 -22.07
N ILE A 33 -10.99 3.33 -20.75
CA ILE A 33 -12.10 3.29 -19.80
C ILE A 33 -12.81 4.65 -19.78
N CYS A 34 -12.07 5.75 -19.63
CA CYS A 34 -12.63 7.09 -19.62
C CYS A 34 -13.37 7.40 -20.93
N ASP A 35 -12.79 7.05 -22.09
CA ASP A 35 -13.42 7.24 -23.40
C ASP A 35 -14.73 6.46 -23.54
N ASN A 36 -14.84 5.28 -22.97
CA ASN A 36 -16.10 4.51 -22.99
C ASN A 36 -17.22 5.20 -22.20
N TYR A 37 -16.89 6.04 -21.24
CA TYR A 37 -17.85 6.78 -20.42
C TYR A 37 -18.07 8.23 -20.87
N LYS A 38 -17.43 8.69 -21.96
CA LYS A 38 -17.58 10.07 -22.47
C LYS A 38 -19.02 10.48 -22.78
N SER A 39 -19.90 9.52 -23.07
CA SER A 39 -21.32 9.80 -23.30
C SER A 39 -22.16 9.88 -22.02
N VAL A 40 -21.54 9.58 -20.88
CA VAL A 40 -22.14 9.68 -19.56
C VAL A 40 -21.59 10.92 -18.89
N ASP A 41 -22.45 11.70 -18.28
CA ASP A 41 -22.06 12.88 -17.51
C ASP A 41 -21.42 12.42 -16.20
N ILE A 42 -20.10 12.48 -16.13
CA ILE A 42 -19.29 12.06 -14.98
C ILE A 42 -18.68 13.29 -14.36
N ASP A 43 -19.13 13.65 -13.17
CA ASP A 43 -18.69 14.83 -12.44
C ASP A 43 -17.30 14.68 -11.81
N LEU A 44 -16.89 13.46 -11.46
CA LEU A 44 -15.61 13.19 -10.75
C LEU A 44 -15.07 11.82 -11.12
N THR A 45 -13.81 11.76 -11.53
CA THR A 45 -13.11 10.50 -11.83
C THR A 45 -11.95 10.28 -10.87
N ILE A 46 -11.98 9.17 -10.14
CA ILE A 46 -10.96 8.81 -9.14
C ILE A 46 -10.27 7.50 -9.55
N LEU A 47 -8.95 7.50 -9.57
CA LEU A 47 -8.15 6.29 -9.72
C LEU A 47 -7.73 5.76 -8.36
N LEU A 48 -7.94 4.47 -8.13
CA LEU A 48 -7.38 3.74 -6.99
C LEU A 48 -6.18 2.93 -7.45
N THR A 49 -5.01 3.23 -6.89
CA THR A 49 -3.74 2.63 -7.31
C THR A 49 -3.02 1.96 -6.14
N HIS A 50 -2.10 1.05 -6.44
CA HIS A 50 -1.19 0.45 -5.45
C HIS A 50 0.21 0.27 -6.04
N VAL A 51 0.76 1.33 -6.63
CA VAL A 51 2.04 1.30 -7.33
C VAL A 51 3.14 2.11 -6.64
N GLY A 52 2.78 2.94 -5.69
CA GLY A 52 3.68 3.84 -4.97
C GLY A 52 3.55 5.29 -5.44
N PHE A 53 3.87 6.21 -4.54
CA PHE A 53 3.63 7.65 -4.73
C PHE A 53 4.37 8.25 -5.93
N GLU A 54 5.61 7.83 -6.16
CA GLU A 54 6.39 8.29 -7.31
C GLU A 54 5.87 7.73 -8.63
N GLU A 55 5.39 6.48 -8.63
CA GLU A 55 4.75 5.88 -9.81
C GLU A 55 3.39 6.50 -10.09
N ASP A 56 2.61 6.85 -9.04
CA ASP A 56 1.36 7.61 -9.19
C ASP A 56 1.60 8.97 -9.89
N LYS A 57 2.71 9.66 -9.56
CA LYS A 57 3.10 10.91 -10.23
C LYS A 57 3.52 10.68 -11.68
N LYS A 58 4.16 9.56 -12.00
CA LYS A 58 4.48 9.21 -13.39
C LYS A 58 3.21 8.91 -14.16
N LEU A 59 2.29 8.12 -13.58
CA LEU A 59 1.00 7.83 -14.18
C LEU A 59 0.23 9.12 -14.48
N ALA A 60 0.11 10.03 -13.52
CA ALA A 60 -0.58 11.31 -13.70
C ALA A 60 -0.02 12.14 -14.85
N LYS A 61 1.30 12.10 -15.11
CA LYS A 61 1.92 12.79 -16.25
C LYS A 61 1.55 12.19 -17.61
N LEU A 62 1.20 10.91 -17.64
CA LEU A 62 0.84 10.19 -18.86
C LEU A 62 -0.65 10.29 -19.20
N LEU A 63 -1.49 10.62 -18.20
CA LEU A 63 -2.92 10.77 -18.40
C LEU A 63 -3.22 12.05 -19.17
N MET A 64 -4.02 11.93 -20.23
CA MET A 64 -4.42 13.07 -21.03
C MET A 64 -5.56 13.85 -20.33
N PRO A 65 -5.52 15.20 -20.35
CA PRO A 65 -6.53 16.02 -19.68
C PRO A 65 -7.97 15.74 -20.13
N GLU A 66 -8.16 15.37 -21.39
CA GLU A 66 -9.47 15.03 -21.97
C GLU A 66 -10.09 13.73 -21.41
N TRP A 67 -9.35 12.94 -20.66
CA TRP A 67 -9.88 11.77 -19.95
C TRP A 67 -10.55 12.13 -18.62
N GLY A 68 -10.37 13.39 -18.14
CA GLY A 68 -11.09 13.92 -16.98
C GLY A 68 -10.79 13.18 -15.68
N VAL A 69 -9.55 12.75 -15.47
CA VAL A 69 -9.13 12.15 -14.18
C VAL A 69 -8.78 13.28 -13.21
N ASP A 70 -9.44 13.32 -12.05
CA ASP A 70 -9.30 14.39 -11.06
C ASP A 70 -8.40 14.00 -9.89
N LEU A 71 -8.42 12.73 -9.47
CA LEU A 71 -7.80 12.30 -8.24
C LEU A 71 -7.19 10.90 -8.36
N ILE A 72 -5.99 10.74 -7.80
CA ILE A 72 -5.36 9.43 -7.56
C ILE A 72 -5.25 9.21 -6.06
N ILE A 73 -5.87 8.14 -5.56
CA ILE A 73 -5.70 7.64 -4.20
C ILE A 73 -4.79 6.42 -4.27
N GLY A 74 -3.55 6.62 -3.87
CA GLY A 74 -2.48 5.64 -4.00
C GLY A 74 -2.20 4.82 -2.74
N GLY A 75 -1.29 3.85 -2.90
CA GLY A 75 -0.82 2.99 -1.83
C GLY A 75 0.62 2.51 -2.08
N HIS A 76 1.03 1.40 -1.48
CA HIS A 76 2.31 0.72 -1.60
C HIS A 76 3.49 1.40 -0.89
N SER A 77 3.82 2.64 -1.18
CA SER A 77 4.99 3.35 -0.60
C SER A 77 4.76 3.86 0.82
N HIS A 78 3.53 3.75 1.34
CA HIS A 78 3.16 4.23 2.68
C HIS A 78 3.44 5.73 2.89
N THR A 79 3.38 6.51 1.83
CA THR A 79 3.60 7.95 1.89
C THR A 79 2.43 8.64 2.60
N LEU A 80 2.72 9.62 3.45
CA LEU A 80 1.72 10.49 4.07
C LEU A 80 2.07 11.93 3.71
N PRO A 81 1.52 12.47 2.62
CA PRO A 81 1.79 13.84 2.22
C PRO A 81 1.06 14.82 3.15
N GLU A 82 1.70 15.94 3.47
CA GLU A 82 1.09 17.03 4.24
C GLU A 82 -0.06 17.71 3.46
N LYS A 83 0.08 17.75 2.14
CA LYS A 83 -0.92 18.25 1.20
C LYS A 83 -0.92 17.35 -0.04
N PRO A 84 -2.03 17.32 -0.81
CA PRO A 84 -2.04 16.63 -2.10
C PRO A 84 -0.92 17.13 -3.00
N GLU A 85 -0.25 16.20 -3.67
CA GLU A 85 0.64 16.53 -4.79
C GLU A 85 -0.24 16.76 -6.03
N GLU A 86 0.04 17.81 -6.79
CA GLU A 86 -0.69 18.12 -8.01
C GLU A 86 0.22 17.89 -9.21
N VAL A 87 -0.18 17.00 -10.09
CA VAL A 87 0.54 16.69 -11.33
C VAL A 87 -0.46 16.63 -12.46
N ASN A 88 -0.27 17.45 -13.50
CA ASN A 88 -1.15 17.52 -14.66
C ASN A 88 -2.64 17.76 -14.28
N ASN A 89 -2.87 18.66 -13.31
CA ASN A 89 -4.16 18.98 -12.69
C ASN A 89 -4.83 17.79 -11.96
N ILE A 90 -4.10 16.71 -11.72
CA ILE A 90 -4.59 15.55 -10.98
C ILE A 90 -4.04 15.62 -9.55
N LEU A 91 -4.91 15.51 -8.57
CA LEU A 91 -4.54 15.48 -7.17
C LEU A 91 -4.12 14.07 -6.75
N ILE A 92 -2.98 13.93 -6.07
CA ILE A 92 -2.43 12.63 -5.68
C ILE A 92 -2.28 12.60 -4.16
N VAL A 93 -2.86 11.57 -3.52
CA VAL A 93 -2.79 11.38 -2.07
C VAL A 93 -2.53 9.92 -1.70
N GLN A 94 -1.97 9.75 -0.52
CA GLN A 94 -1.89 8.47 0.22
C GLN A 94 -2.10 8.74 1.71
N ALA A 95 -2.51 7.73 2.47
CA ALA A 95 -2.81 7.88 3.89
C ALA A 95 -1.77 7.21 4.82
N GLY A 96 -0.53 7.03 4.35
CA GLY A 96 0.52 6.39 5.13
C GLY A 96 0.33 4.88 5.26
N THR A 97 0.53 4.35 6.44
CA THR A 97 0.40 2.91 6.73
C THR A 97 -0.23 2.67 8.10
N GLY A 98 -0.73 1.45 8.29
CA GLY A 98 -1.34 1.02 9.53
C GLY A 98 -2.73 1.61 9.76
N THR A 99 -3.12 1.70 11.02
CA THR A 99 -4.43 2.18 11.46
C THR A 99 -4.34 3.44 12.31
N ASN A 100 -3.26 4.21 12.17
CA ASN A 100 -3.00 5.39 12.99
C ASN A 100 -3.75 6.64 12.52
N GLN A 101 -4.15 6.67 11.24
CA GLN A 101 -4.86 7.79 10.63
C GLN A 101 -5.75 7.34 9.48
N ILE A 102 -6.70 8.19 9.14
CA ILE A 102 -7.51 8.11 7.92
C ILE A 102 -7.22 9.35 7.07
N GLY A 103 -6.99 9.17 5.77
CA GLY A 103 -6.99 10.27 4.82
C GLY A 103 -8.43 10.76 4.61
N ARG A 104 -8.72 12.00 4.98
CA ARG A 104 -10.01 12.64 4.71
C ARG A 104 -9.83 13.69 3.64
N PHE A 105 -10.65 13.57 2.59
CA PHE A 105 -10.67 14.49 1.47
C PHE A 105 -12.08 15.03 1.29
N ASP A 106 -12.31 16.27 1.68
CA ASP A 106 -13.57 16.98 1.44
C ASP A 106 -13.43 17.70 0.09
N ILE A 107 -14.29 17.39 -0.87
CA ILE A 107 -14.21 17.86 -2.26
C ILE A 107 -15.50 18.56 -2.62
N VAL A 108 -15.38 19.70 -3.30
CA VAL A 108 -16.49 20.35 -4.01
C VAL A 108 -16.24 20.18 -5.50
N VAL A 109 -17.20 19.59 -6.19
CA VAL A 109 -17.15 19.37 -7.63
C VAL A 109 -17.99 20.43 -8.33
N ASP A 110 -17.45 21.00 -9.40
CA ASP A 110 -18.17 21.87 -10.33
C ASP A 110 -18.77 20.98 -11.43
N ALA A 111 -20.08 20.83 -11.41
CA ALA A 111 -20.81 20.00 -12.39
C ALA A 111 -20.87 20.61 -13.79
N ASP A 112 -20.61 21.90 -13.96
CA ASP A 112 -20.57 22.53 -15.28
C ASP A 112 -19.24 22.24 -16.01
N THR A 113 -18.18 22.06 -15.24
CA THR A 113 -16.84 21.76 -15.76
C THR A 113 -16.37 20.34 -15.50
N ASN A 114 -17.15 19.57 -14.72
CA ASN A 114 -16.84 18.19 -14.29
C ASN A 114 -15.40 18.11 -13.72
N SER A 115 -15.12 18.96 -12.74
CA SER A 115 -13.78 19.04 -12.14
C SER A 115 -13.84 19.44 -10.66
N VAL A 116 -12.75 19.23 -9.95
CA VAL A 116 -12.61 19.64 -8.55
C VAL A 116 -12.46 21.15 -8.47
N ALA A 117 -13.49 21.84 -7.97
CA ALA A 117 -13.49 23.30 -7.75
C ALA A 117 -12.75 23.69 -6.46
N GLU A 118 -13.01 22.97 -5.37
CA GLU A 118 -12.38 23.21 -4.07
C GLU A 118 -12.10 21.87 -3.38
N TYR A 119 -11.08 21.83 -2.56
CA TYR A 119 -10.80 20.66 -1.73
C TYR A 119 -10.16 21.00 -0.39
N LYS A 120 -10.31 20.09 0.55
CA LYS A 120 -9.60 20.10 1.84
C LYS A 120 -9.10 18.70 2.14
N TRP A 121 -7.79 18.58 2.30
CA TRP A 121 -7.13 17.34 2.70
C TRP A 121 -6.68 17.41 4.14
N GLN A 122 -6.85 16.29 4.85
CA GLN A 122 -6.26 16.12 6.18
C GLN A 122 -6.06 14.64 6.53
N ALA A 123 -4.95 14.33 7.17
CA ALA A 123 -4.77 13.08 7.86
C ALA A 123 -5.44 13.18 9.25
N VAL A 124 -6.56 12.48 9.44
CA VAL A 124 -7.28 12.45 10.71
C VAL A 124 -6.71 11.34 11.57
N PRO A 125 -6.11 11.63 12.72
CA PRO A 125 -5.56 10.59 13.58
C PRO A 125 -6.68 9.73 14.18
N ILE A 126 -6.47 8.42 14.24
CA ILE A 126 -7.36 7.46 14.90
C ILE A 126 -6.89 7.31 16.36
N ASN A 127 -7.65 7.86 17.28
CA ASN A 127 -7.39 7.77 18.72
C ASN A 127 -8.70 8.01 19.52
N GLU A 128 -8.64 7.85 20.83
CA GLU A 128 -9.82 7.98 21.71
C GLU A 128 -10.50 9.35 21.67
N LYS A 129 -9.82 10.42 21.19
CA LYS A 129 -10.41 11.76 21.05
C LYS A 129 -11.18 11.95 19.75
N THR A 130 -10.76 11.24 18.70
CA THR A 130 -11.33 11.39 17.34
C THR A 130 -12.30 10.28 16.97
N CYS A 131 -12.18 9.12 17.64
CA CYS A 131 -12.99 7.94 17.34
C CYS A 131 -13.64 7.45 18.65
N PRO A 132 -14.97 7.46 18.75
CA PRO A 132 -15.65 6.82 19.88
C PRO A 132 -15.39 5.31 19.83
N ARG A 133 -15.36 4.68 21.01
CA ARG A 133 -15.25 3.23 21.10
C ARG A 133 -16.54 2.58 20.63
N ASP A 134 -16.38 1.47 19.93
CA ASP A 134 -17.46 0.56 19.57
C ASP A 134 -17.36 -0.68 20.47
N GLU A 135 -18.26 -0.76 21.45
CA GLU A 135 -18.21 -1.81 22.47
C GLU A 135 -18.43 -3.22 21.90
N ASP A 136 -19.26 -3.36 20.88
CA ASP A 136 -19.51 -4.66 20.23
C ASP A 136 -18.27 -5.15 19.46
N LEU A 137 -17.64 -4.23 18.75
CA LEU A 137 -16.40 -4.52 18.03
C LEU A 137 -15.26 -4.84 19.02
N GLU A 138 -15.15 -4.08 20.13
CA GLU A 138 -14.16 -4.36 21.18
C GLU A 138 -14.33 -5.76 21.76
N GLN A 139 -15.54 -6.23 22.01
CA GLN A 139 -15.78 -7.60 22.52
C GLN A 139 -15.31 -8.66 21.53
N ILE A 140 -15.56 -8.47 20.25
CA ILE A 140 -15.09 -9.38 19.18
C ILE A 140 -13.55 -9.39 19.15
N ILE A 141 -12.91 -8.23 19.19
CA ILE A 141 -11.45 -8.10 19.20
C ILE A 141 -10.86 -8.77 20.44
N HIS A 142 -11.43 -8.53 21.62
CA HIS A 142 -10.97 -9.15 22.86
C HIS A 142 -11.07 -10.66 22.82
N HIS A 143 -12.15 -11.22 22.28
CA HIS A 143 -12.30 -12.68 22.16
C HIS A 143 -11.15 -13.28 21.34
N TYR A 144 -10.86 -12.77 20.15
CA TYR A 144 -9.75 -13.27 19.32
C TYR A 144 -8.37 -12.96 19.92
N LYS A 145 -8.22 -11.80 20.58
CA LYS A 145 -6.98 -11.43 21.24
C LYS A 145 -6.64 -12.39 22.37
N ASP A 146 -7.61 -12.74 23.21
CA ASP A 146 -7.40 -13.66 24.34
C ASP A 146 -6.96 -15.05 23.87
N GLU A 147 -7.53 -15.55 22.79
CA GLU A 147 -7.10 -16.82 22.19
C GLU A 147 -5.68 -16.74 21.66
N THR A 148 -5.36 -15.64 20.95
CA THR A 148 -4.05 -15.38 20.37
C THR A 148 -3.00 -15.22 21.46
N ASP A 149 -3.29 -14.46 22.52
CA ASP A 149 -2.39 -14.16 23.62
C ASP A 149 -2.05 -15.45 24.41
N ARG A 150 -3.03 -16.34 24.67
CA ARG A 150 -2.76 -17.63 25.30
C ARG A 150 -1.74 -18.47 24.52
N LYS A 151 -1.73 -18.36 23.21
CA LYS A 151 -0.85 -19.13 22.33
C LYS A 151 0.50 -18.47 22.11
N TYR A 152 0.53 -17.16 21.93
CA TYR A 152 1.70 -16.44 21.40
C TYR A 152 2.37 -15.49 22.38
N ASN A 153 1.78 -15.17 23.54
CA ASN A 153 2.41 -14.29 24.54
C ASN A 153 3.44 -14.99 25.44
N LYS A 154 3.91 -16.17 25.03
CA LYS A 154 4.99 -16.84 25.73
C LYS A 154 6.34 -16.34 25.26
N ILE A 155 7.17 -15.89 26.19
CA ILE A 155 8.57 -15.59 25.89
C ILE A 155 9.26 -16.91 25.50
N VAL A 156 9.74 -17.00 24.28
CA VAL A 156 10.43 -18.20 23.76
C VAL A 156 11.94 -18.02 23.75
N THR A 157 12.43 -16.78 23.70
CA THR A 157 13.87 -16.45 23.71
C THR A 157 14.10 -14.98 24.00
N HIS A 158 15.35 -14.63 24.33
CA HIS A 158 15.82 -13.27 24.46
C HIS A 158 16.92 -13.00 23.44
N PHE A 159 16.89 -11.82 22.82
CA PHE A 159 17.94 -11.37 21.93
C PHE A 159 18.81 -10.33 22.63
N PRO A 160 20.06 -10.65 22.99
CA PRO A 160 20.94 -9.70 23.67
C PRO A 160 21.39 -8.54 22.76
N ARG A 161 21.23 -8.68 21.45
CA ARG A 161 21.46 -7.66 20.45
C ARG A 161 20.43 -7.73 19.33
N ALA A 162 20.28 -6.64 18.60
CA ALA A 162 19.43 -6.64 17.42
C ALA A 162 19.99 -7.54 16.32
N LEU A 163 19.14 -8.38 15.72
CA LEU A 163 19.40 -9.04 14.44
C LEU A 163 18.79 -8.18 13.33
N THR A 164 19.58 -7.77 12.37
CA THR A 164 19.19 -6.75 11.41
C THR A 164 18.81 -7.33 10.05
N HIS A 165 17.89 -6.60 9.34
CA HIS A 165 17.48 -6.89 7.98
C HIS A 165 17.39 -5.58 7.16
N PRO A 166 18.52 -4.89 6.95
CA PRO A 166 18.53 -3.54 6.39
C PRO A 166 18.29 -3.48 4.88
N LYS A 167 18.50 -4.59 4.17
CA LYS A 167 18.36 -4.67 2.70
C LYS A 167 17.77 -6.01 2.28
N ARG A 168 16.94 -5.97 1.23
CA ARG A 168 16.23 -7.17 0.72
C ARG A 168 16.97 -7.90 -0.40
N ASN A 169 18.09 -7.39 -0.87
CA ASN A 169 18.84 -7.94 -2.01
C ASN A 169 20.15 -8.62 -1.62
N ARG A 170 20.31 -8.95 -0.35
CA ARG A 170 21.48 -9.66 0.19
C ARG A 170 21.13 -10.44 1.45
N GLU A 171 22.03 -11.35 1.81
CA GLU A 171 22.00 -12.08 3.06
C GLU A 171 22.02 -11.14 4.29
N THR A 172 21.24 -11.51 5.31
CA THR A 172 21.10 -10.73 6.55
C THR A 172 21.01 -11.64 7.76
N GLU A 173 21.41 -11.16 8.94
CA GLU A 173 21.36 -11.94 10.19
C GLU A 173 19.94 -12.42 10.51
N LEU A 174 18.94 -11.54 10.34
CA LEU A 174 17.55 -11.90 10.59
C LEU A 174 17.02 -12.90 9.54
N GLY A 175 17.46 -12.75 8.28
CA GLY A 175 17.15 -13.72 7.21
C GLY A 175 17.67 -15.11 7.53
N ASN A 176 18.91 -15.21 7.97
CA ASN A 176 19.53 -16.47 8.34
C ASN A 176 18.81 -17.12 9.54
N LEU A 177 18.48 -16.33 10.57
CA LEU A 177 17.71 -16.87 11.71
C LEU A 177 16.42 -17.53 11.23
N PHE A 178 15.65 -16.90 10.33
CA PHE A 178 14.41 -17.48 9.81
C PHE A 178 14.69 -18.78 9.03
N ALA A 179 15.66 -18.77 8.13
CA ALA A 179 16.02 -19.94 7.34
C ALA A 179 16.44 -21.12 8.23
N ASP A 180 17.32 -20.87 9.20
CA ASP A 180 17.81 -21.90 10.14
C ASP A 180 16.68 -22.47 11.02
N LEU A 181 15.76 -21.62 11.48
CA LEU A 181 14.60 -22.09 12.26
C LEU A 181 13.67 -22.97 11.44
N PHE A 182 13.42 -22.66 10.18
CA PHE A 182 12.63 -23.49 9.28
C PHE A 182 13.32 -24.83 9.00
N VAL A 183 14.61 -24.80 8.67
CA VAL A 183 15.41 -26.04 8.46
C VAL A 183 15.31 -26.94 9.67
N LYS A 184 15.55 -26.39 10.87
CA LYS A 184 15.51 -27.14 12.12
C LYS A 184 14.10 -27.65 12.48
N SER A 185 13.08 -26.82 12.27
CA SER A 185 11.71 -27.15 12.69
C SER A 185 11.04 -28.14 11.76
N LEU A 186 11.37 -28.12 10.47
CA LEU A 186 10.77 -28.95 9.44
C LEU A 186 11.61 -30.19 9.12
N GLY A 187 12.86 -30.28 9.63
CA GLY A 187 13.77 -31.37 9.35
C GLY A 187 14.18 -31.47 7.87
N ILE A 188 14.32 -30.34 7.20
CA ILE A 188 14.71 -30.21 5.79
C ILE A 188 16.20 -29.80 5.68
N ASP A 189 16.82 -30.08 4.56
CA ASP A 189 18.25 -29.81 4.36
C ASP A 189 18.53 -28.36 3.97
N LEU A 190 17.56 -27.69 3.32
CA LEU A 190 17.71 -26.32 2.79
C LEU A 190 16.38 -25.58 2.85
N MET A 191 16.45 -24.30 3.20
CA MET A 191 15.33 -23.38 3.14
C MET A 191 15.74 -22.07 2.45
N LEU A 192 15.01 -21.70 1.40
CA LEU A 192 15.11 -20.39 0.76
C LEU A 192 13.96 -19.51 1.24
N VAL A 193 14.28 -18.43 1.94
CA VAL A 193 13.31 -17.45 2.43
C VAL A 193 13.36 -16.21 1.57
N GLY A 194 12.25 -15.84 0.97
CA GLY A 194 12.14 -14.58 0.26
C GLY A 194 12.34 -13.41 1.22
N SER A 195 13.36 -12.59 1.00
CA SER A 195 13.72 -11.49 1.91
C SER A 195 12.57 -10.47 2.09
N GLY A 196 11.71 -10.31 1.09
CA GLY A 196 10.50 -9.49 1.16
C GLY A 196 9.45 -9.99 2.16
N SER A 197 9.52 -11.25 2.58
CA SER A 197 8.63 -11.83 3.61
C SER A 197 8.98 -11.33 5.01
N ILE A 198 10.21 -10.88 5.23
CA ILE A 198 10.66 -10.32 6.51
C ILE A 198 10.39 -8.84 6.50
N ARG A 199 9.31 -8.41 7.19
CA ARG A 199 8.83 -7.03 7.14
C ARG A 199 9.49 -6.08 8.12
N LYS A 200 10.11 -6.60 9.19
CA LYS A 200 10.82 -5.79 10.18
C LYS A 200 12.27 -5.58 9.79
N PRO A 201 12.83 -4.36 9.94
CA PRO A 201 14.24 -4.09 9.67
C PRO A 201 15.18 -4.68 10.73
N ALA A 202 14.66 -5.00 11.93
CA ALA A 202 15.40 -5.62 13.00
C ALA A 202 14.47 -6.36 13.98
N LEU A 203 15.03 -7.34 14.70
CA LEU A 203 14.40 -8.04 15.82
C LEU A 203 15.35 -7.97 17.03
N GLY A 204 14.80 -7.60 18.20
CA GLY A 204 15.61 -7.37 19.43
C GLY A 204 16.35 -6.01 19.42
N PRO A 205 17.12 -5.72 20.51
CA PRO A 205 17.24 -6.53 21.73
C PRO A 205 15.95 -6.56 22.55
N VAL A 206 15.68 -7.65 23.21
CA VAL A 206 14.55 -7.85 24.13
C VAL A 206 14.96 -8.80 25.24
#